data_e1e436ca7a730c53ae52301a1d0b93df
#
_entry.id   e1e436ca7a730c53ae52301a1d0b93df
#
_cell.length_a   1.000
_cell.length_b   1.000
_cell.length_c   1.000
_cell.angle_alpha   90.00
_cell.angle_beta   90.00
_cell.angle_gamma   90.00
#
_symmetry.space_group_name_H-M   'P 1'
#
loop_
_entity.id
_entity.type
_entity.pdbx_description
1 polymer ?
#
loop_
_entity_poly.entity_id
_entity_poly.type
_entity_poly.pdbx_seq_one_letter_code
_entity_poly.pdbx_strand_id
1 'polypeptide(L)'
;MSEASMLKEFLELVQIPVQSRDERKIAHVVKQKLIDLGLTVEEDNAGEKLGGNTGNLIGRLAGAPDVPSILLSAHLDRVRNPGAIHPVVNEAEDLIKSDGT
;
A
#
# COMPACT_ATOMS: atom_id res chain seq x y z
N MET A 1 15.84 -5.00 -1.92
CA MET A 1 14.68 -5.32 -2.78
C MET A 1 15.12 -5.36 -4.23
N SER A 2 14.79 -6.40 -4.96
CA SER A 2 15.10 -6.53 -6.38
C SER A 2 13.97 -5.89 -7.22
N GLU A 3 14.27 -5.62 -8.49
CA GLU A 3 13.25 -5.17 -9.43
C GLU A 3 12.11 -6.19 -9.56
N ALA A 4 12.44 -7.48 -9.60
CA ALA A 4 11.43 -8.54 -9.66
C ALA A 4 10.54 -8.59 -8.41
N SER A 5 11.08 -8.37 -7.21
CA SER A 5 10.26 -8.34 -6.00
C SER A 5 9.42 -7.07 -5.89
N MET A 6 9.90 -5.95 -6.40
CA MET A 6 9.14 -4.71 -6.47
C MET A 6 7.95 -4.86 -7.41
N LEU A 7 8.15 -5.46 -8.58
CA LEU A 7 7.07 -5.75 -9.53
C LEU A 7 6.02 -6.67 -8.91
N LYS A 8 6.46 -7.73 -8.25
CA LYS A 8 5.54 -8.67 -7.57
C LYS A 8 4.69 -7.95 -6.52
N GLU A 9 5.29 -7.10 -5.70
CA GLU A 9 4.56 -6.32 -4.70
C GLU A 9 3.53 -5.40 -5.35
N PHE A 10 3.89 -4.69 -6.40
CA PHE A 10 2.99 -3.83 -7.12
C PHE A 10 1.80 -4.61 -7.70
N LEU A 11 2.06 -5.72 -8.38
CA LEU A 11 1.02 -6.54 -8.98
C LEU A 11 0.06 -7.10 -7.93
N GLU A 12 0.57 -7.51 -6.79
CA GLU A 12 -0.25 -8.02 -5.69
C GLU A 12 -1.15 -6.92 -5.11
N LEU A 13 -0.59 -5.77 -4.81
CA LEU A 13 -1.33 -4.68 -4.17
C LEU A 13 -2.39 -4.06 -5.09
N VAL A 14 -2.09 -3.90 -6.38
CA VAL A 14 -3.01 -3.23 -7.30
C VAL A 14 -4.29 -4.04 -7.55
N GLN A 15 -4.25 -5.34 -7.34
CA GLN A 15 -5.42 -6.22 -7.52
C GLN A 15 -6.39 -6.17 -6.33
N ILE A 16 -6.00 -5.60 -5.22
CA ILE A 16 -6.86 -5.51 -4.03
C ILE A 16 -7.90 -4.41 -4.25
N PRO A 17 -9.22 -4.73 -4.16
CA PRO A 17 -10.26 -3.69 -4.27
C PRO A 17 -10.11 -2.64 -3.18
N VAL A 18 -10.14 -1.37 -3.56
CA VAL A 18 -10.00 -0.27 -2.62
C VAL A 18 -10.61 1.02 -3.18
N GLN A 19 -11.24 1.80 -2.30
CA GLN A 19 -11.70 3.15 -2.60
C GLN A 19 -11.54 4.00 -1.35
N SER A 20 -11.67 5.33 -1.49
CA SER A 20 -11.60 6.24 -0.35
C SER A 20 -12.64 5.87 0.69
N ARG A 21 -12.27 5.86 1.95
CA ARG A 21 -13.05 5.49 3.13
C ARG A 21 -13.37 4.00 3.25
N ASP A 22 -12.84 3.17 2.34
CA ASP A 22 -13.00 1.72 2.36
C ASP A 22 -11.69 1.03 2.00
N GLU A 23 -10.64 1.32 2.77
CA GLU A 23 -9.28 0.83 2.56
C GLU A 23 -8.93 -0.36 3.44
N ARG A 24 -9.90 -0.95 4.15
CA ARG A 24 -9.61 -1.99 5.16
C ARG A 24 -8.85 -3.19 4.61
N LYS A 25 -9.22 -3.69 3.44
CA LYS A 25 -8.57 -4.87 2.85
C LYS A 25 -7.10 -4.60 2.55
N ILE A 26 -6.80 -3.51 1.84
CA ILE A 26 -5.41 -3.17 1.52
C ILE A 26 -4.62 -2.80 2.77
N ALA A 27 -5.25 -2.14 3.72
CA ALA A 27 -4.61 -1.78 4.99
C ALA A 27 -4.16 -3.03 5.75
N HIS A 28 -4.96 -4.08 5.81
CA HIS A 28 -4.57 -5.35 6.43
C HIS A 28 -3.34 -5.95 5.76
N VAL A 29 -3.32 -5.98 4.43
CA VAL A 29 -2.21 -6.54 3.66
C VAL A 29 -0.94 -5.74 3.88
N VAL A 30 -1.02 -4.42 3.78
CA VAL A 30 0.14 -3.53 3.97
C VAL A 30 0.66 -3.61 5.40
N LYS A 31 -0.24 -3.60 6.38
CA LYS A 31 0.14 -3.73 7.79
C LYS A 31 0.95 -5.01 8.03
N GLN A 32 0.47 -6.13 7.52
CA GLN A 32 1.17 -7.42 7.69
C GLN A 32 2.53 -7.40 7.01
N LYS A 33 2.63 -6.83 5.81
CA LYS A 33 3.91 -6.70 5.12
C LYS A 33 4.92 -5.85 5.89
N LEU A 34 4.46 -4.76 6.48
CA LEU A 34 5.33 -3.91 7.31
C LEU A 34 5.80 -4.65 8.56
N ILE A 35 4.91 -5.40 9.23
CA ILE A 35 5.27 -6.23 10.38
C ILE A 35 6.30 -7.28 9.99
N ASP A 36 6.10 -7.96 8.87
CA ASP A 36 7.01 -8.98 8.37
C ASP A 36 8.40 -8.42 8.05
N LEU A 37 8.47 -7.14 7.69
CA LEU A 37 9.74 -6.44 7.46
C LEU A 37 10.41 -5.95 8.75
N GLY A 38 9.79 -6.16 9.89
CA GLY A 38 10.36 -5.80 11.19
C GLY A 38 9.95 -4.42 11.72
N LEU A 39 8.99 -3.74 11.07
CA LEU A 39 8.51 -2.46 11.56
C LEU A 39 7.52 -2.64 12.71
N THR A 40 7.49 -1.66 13.61
CA THR A 40 6.40 -1.51 14.58
C THR A 40 5.29 -0.73 13.90
N VAL A 41 4.09 -1.29 13.84
CA VAL A 41 2.97 -0.69 13.10
C VAL A 41 1.83 -0.36 14.04
N GLU A 42 1.31 0.86 13.91
CA GLU A 42 0.09 1.29 14.58
C GLU A 42 -0.89 1.88 13.56
N GLU A 43 -2.16 1.84 13.92
CA GLU A 43 -3.23 2.47 13.12
C GLU A 43 -3.90 3.52 13.99
N ASP A 44 -4.07 4.73 13.47
CA ASP A 44 -4.77 5.79 14.18
C ASP A 44 -6.29 5.69 13.99
N ASN A 45 -7.03 6.64 14.55
CA ASN A 45 -8.49 6.65 14.50
C ASN A 45 -9.06 7.64 13.46
N ALA A 46 -8.26 8.05 12.49
CA ALA A 46 -8.70 9.01 11.48
C ALA A 46 -9.90 8.49 10.67
N GLY A 47 -9.96 7.18 10.43
CA GLY A 47 -11.07 6.57 9.70
C GLY A 47 -12.41 6.78 10.39
N GLU A 48 -12.49 6.64 11.70
CA GLU A 48 -13.72 6.90 12.46
C GLU A 48 -14.19 8.33 12.32
N LYS A 49 -13.24 9.27 12.35
CA LYS A 49 -13.54 10.71 12.24
C LYS A 49 -14.03 11.11 10.87
N LEU A 50 -13.62 10.38 9.84
CA LEU A 50 -13.95 10.67 8.44
C LEU A 50 -15.08 9.81 7.90
N GLY A 51 -15.63 8.91 8.70
CA GLY A 51 -16.68 7.99 8.25
C GLY A 51 -16.17 6.85 7.39
N GLY A 52 -14.89 6.52 7.52
CA GLY A 52 -14.27 5.37 6.85
C GLY A 52 -14.09 4.19 7.77
N ASN A 53 -13.50 3.11 7.25
CA ASN A 53 -13.25 1.88 8.01
C ASN A 53 -11.78 1.64 8.33
N THR A 54 -10.91 2.57 8.02
CA THR A 54 -9.46 2.44 8.19
C THR A 54 -8.85 3.76 8.63
N GLY A 55 -7.97 3.72 9.61
CA GLY A 55 -7.13 4.85 9.97
C GLY A 55 -5.85 4.90 9.16
N ASN A 56 -4.99 5.85 9.47
CA ASN A 56 -3.65 5.88 8.89
C ASN A 56 -2.80 4.78 9.49
N LEU A 57 -2.03 4.09 8.66
CA LEU A 57 -1.02 3.15 9.13
C LEU A 57 0.29 3.88 9.32
N ILE A 58 0.90 3.69 10.48
CA ILE A 58 2.17 4.32 10.82
C ILE A 58 3.16 3.22 11.17
N GLY A 59 4.13 3.01 10.29
CA GLY A 59 5.20 2.04 10.49
C GLY A 59 6.48 2.73 10.92
N ARG A 60 7.13 2.22 11.96
CA ARG A 60 8.38 2.76 12.48
C ARG A 60 9.47 1.72 12.44
N LEU A 61 10.61 2.11 11.94
CA LEU A 61 11.82 1.30 11.95
C LEU A 61 12.94 2.13 12.58
N ALA A 62 13.51 1.61 13.67
CA ALA A 62 14.60 2.29 14.35
C ALA A 62 15.84 2.33 13.46
N GLY A 63 16.45 3.50 13.37
CA GLY A 63 17.72 3.71 12.68
C GLY A 63 18.85 4.04 13.64
N ALA A 64 19.95 4.54 13.09
CA ALA A 64 21.08 4.99 13.89
C ALA A 64 20.69 6.23 14.72
N PRO A 65 21.13 6.33 16.01
CA PRO A 65 20.68 7.42 16.89
C PRO A 65 21.12 8.82 16.47
N ASP A 66 22.20 8.92 15.72
CA ASP A 66 22.77 10.22 15.31
C ASP A 66 22.33 10.65 13.89
N VAL A 67 21.41 9.94 13.29
CA VAL A 67 20.95 10.21 11.92
C VAL A 67 19.51 10.72 11.97
N PRO A 68 19.18 11.80 11.24
CA PRO A 68 17.79 12.27 11.18
C PRO A 68 16.85 11.23 10.63
N SER A 69 15.62 11.23 11.13
CA SER A 69 14.57 10.34 10.62
C SER A 69 14.09 10.76 9.24
N ILE A 70 13.71 9.79 8.44
CA ILE A 70 13.08 10.00 7.12
C ILE A 70 11.65 9.55 7.22
N LEU A 71 10.72 10.40 6.78
CA LEU A 71 9.30 10.06 6.67
C LEU A 71 8.95 9.82 5.22
N LEU A 72 8.43 8.63 4.93
CA LEU A 72 7.84 8.29 3.62
C LEU A 72 6.33 8.28 3.77
N SER A 73 5.64 8.94 2.86
CA SER A 73 4.18 9.05 2.93
C SER A 73 3.56 8.66 1.59
N ALA A 74 2.51 7.83 1.65
CA ALA A 74 1.77 7.40 0.49
C ALA A 74 0.32 7.12 0.88
N HIS A 75 -0.61 7.29 -0.07
CA HIS A 75 -2.01 6.97 0.17
C HIS A 75 -2.31 5.50 -0.16
N LEU A 76 -3.39 4.97 0.42
CA LEU A 76 -3.84 3.59 0.21
C LEU A 76 -5.03 3.49 -0.75
N ASP A 77 -5.78 4.57 -0.92
CA ASP A 77 -6.97 4.58 -1.76
C ASP A 77 -6.66 4.82 -3.23
N ARG A 78 -7.69 4.68 -4.06
CA ARG A 78 -7.63 4.96 -5.50
C ARG A 78 -8.73 5.95 -5.88
N VAL A 79 -8.49 6.71 -6.95
CA VAL A 79 -9.47 7.70 -7.46
C VAL A 79 -10.55 7.07 -8.33
N ARG A 80 -10.30 5.90 -8.91
CA ARG A 80 -11.23 5.22 -9.85
C ARG A 80 -11.20 3.72 -9.60
N ASN A 81 -12.23 3.03 -10.10
CA ASN A 81 -12.33 1.57 -10.11
C ASN A 81 -12.12 0.96 -8.72
N PRO A 82 -13.11 1.06 -7.82
CA PRO A 82 -12.98 0.52 -6.46
C PRO A 82 -12.86 -1.00 -6.41
N GLY A 83 -13.22 -1.70 -7.49
CA GLY A 83 -13.09 -3.15 -7.58
C GLY A 83 -11.68 -3.62 -7.86
N ALA A 84 -11.52 -4.89 -8.13
CA ALA A 84 -10.24 -5.48 -8.49
C ALA A 84 -9.76 -4.96 -9.85
N ILE A 85 -8.48 -4.64 -9.95
CA ILE A 85 -7.82 -4.30 -11.20
C ILE A 85 -7.04 -5.52 -11.67
N HIS A 86 -7.11 -5.82 -12.97
CA HIS A 86 -6.36 -6.92 -13.56
C HIS A 86 -5.17 -6.35 -14.34
N PRO A 87 -3.97 -6.42 -13.78
CA PRO A 87 -2.79 -5.85 -14.44
C PRO A 87 -2.30 -6.72 -15.59
N VAL A 88 -1.83 -6.07 -16.64
CA VAL A 88 -1.20 -6.71 -17.78
C VAL A 88 0.22 -6.19 -17.90
N VAL A 89 1.20 -7.08 -17.81
CA VAL A 89 2.61 -6.74 -17.95
C VAL A 89 3.01 -6.88 -19.40
N ASN A 90 3.52 -5.82 -20.01
CA ASN A 90 4.08 -5.84 -21.36
C ASN A 90 5.58 -5.62 -21.25
N GLU A 91 6.34 -6.71 -21.27
CA GLU A 91 7.80 -6.65 -21.14
C GLU A 91 8.48 -5.98 -22.32
N ALA A 92 7.91 -6.16 -23.53
CA ALA A 92 8.48 -5.59 -24.75
C ALA A 92 8.43 -4.06 -24.75
N GLU A 93 7.38 -3.47 -24.17
CA GLU A 93 7.21 -2.03 -24.06
C GLU A 93 7.63 -1.46 -22.71
N ASP A 94 8.04 -2.32 -21.78
CA ASP A 94 8.37 -1.96 -20.39
C ASP A 94 7.23 -1.21 -19.71
N LEU A 95 6.00 -1.73 -19.85
CA LEU A 95 4.78 -1.13 -19.36
C LEU A 95 3.96 -2.11 -18.55
N ILE A 96 3.16 -1.56 -17.63
CA ILE A 96 2.09 -2.28 -16.93
C ILE A 96 0.81 -1.49 -17.19
N LYS A 97 -0.21 -2.19 -17.69
CA LYS A 97 -1.54 -1.60 -17.95
C LYS A 97 -2.61 -2.41 -17.22
N SER A 98 -3.80 -1.85 -17.07
CA SER A 98 -4.96 -2.67 -16.75
C SER A 98 -5.54 -3.29 -18.02
N ASP A 99 -6.38 -4.31 -17.85
CA ASP A 99 -7.13 -4.91 -18.95
C ASP A 99 -8.44 -4.16 -19.25
N GLY A 100 -8.56 -2.93 -18.79
CA GLY A 100 -9.76 -2.11 -18.88
C GLY A 100 -10.47 -1.96 -17.52
N THR A 101 -9.93 -2.61 -16.50
CA THR A 101 -10.42 -2.50 -15.12
C THR A 101 -9.65 -1.41 -14.31
#